data_dbd0abb898854b7381390245552ecd5a
#
_entry.id   dbd0abb898854b7381390245552ecd5a
#
_cell.length_a   1.000
_cell.length_b   1.000
_cell.length_c   1.000
_cell.angle_alpha   90.00
_cell.angle_beta   90.00
_cell.angle_gamma   90.00
#
_symmetry.space_group_name_H-M   'P 1'
#
loop_
_entity.id
_entity.type
_entity.pdbx_description
1 polymer ?
#
loop_
_entity_poly.entity_id
_entity_poly.type
_entity_poly.pdbx_seq_one_letter_code
_entity_poly.pdbx_strand_id
1 'polypeptide(L)'
;MLHCMARPIPAEVIFNPNWWYRSFGISFEESFYFDRRLRIQNDLQMRRALYERFRLGAPNPGPRPIVGSEHVAGGFVRPALFGCKILFEANAAPNPIPRDLGAEEVLALTVPDIANTWPMNQLIADLESLQNEFGCVCGDFDLDGVLNTALQIRGQQFFLDFYEAPQLAHHVLSVVTEAQIAVGTYMRARTGTLSLSTNRSTINVDPSIFLHSNCSVQMVSPHVYEQFLFPYEKRLAELVRHIVVM
;
A
#
# COMPACT_ATOMS: atom_id res chain seq x y z
N MET A 1 1.65 46.25 -11.11
CA MET A 1 0.90 45.22 -10.39
C MET A 1 1.33 43.88 -10.94
N LEU A 2 2.20 43.18 -10.24
CA LEU A 2 2.59 41.81 -10.58
C LEU A 2 1.43 40.89 -10.13
N HIS A 3 0.63 40.44 -11.09
CA HIS A 3 -0.30 39.35 -10.84
C HIS A 3 0.54 38.07 -10.62
N CYS A 4 0.81 37.77 -9.37
CA CYS A 4 1.32 36.47 -9.00
C CYS A 4 0.18 35.46 -9.28
N MET A 5 0.17 34.87 -10.48
CA MET A 5 -0.71 33.74 -10.75
C MET A 5 -0.21 32.60 -9.88
N ALA A 6 -0.84 32.43 -8.74
CA ALA A 6 -0.63 31.26 -7.91
C ALA A 6 -0.90 30.02 -8.78
N ARG A 7 0.13 29.20 -9.01
CA ARG A 7 -0.09 27.91 -9.65
C ARG A 7 -1.05 27.11 -8.78
N PRO A 8 -2.13 26.56 -9.31
CA PRO A 8 -3.03 25.74 -8.52
C PRO A 8 -2.25 24.58 -7.91
N ILE A 9 -2.39 24.41 -6.61
CA ILE A 9 -1.82 23.26 -5.91
C ILE A 9 -2.65 22.05 -6.33
N PRO A 10 -2.06 21.02 -6.94
CA PRO A 10 -2.81 19.80 -7.25
C PRO A 10 -3.30 19.19 -5.94
N ALA A 11 -4.60 18.91 -5.88
CA ALA A 11 -5.23 18.26 -4.74
C ALA A 11 -5.99 17.03 -5.22
N GLU A 12 -5.88 15.95 -4.49
CA GLU A 12 -6.63 14.72 -4.70
C GLU A 12 -7.57 14.51 -3.52
N VAL A 13 -8.80 14.07 -3.82
CA VAL A 13 -9.80 13.77 -2.80
C VAL A 13 -10.12 12.30 -2.88
N ILE A 14 -9.92 11.60 -1.76
CA ILE A 14 -10.22 10.19 -1.64
C ILE A 14 -11.35 10.00 -0.64
N PHE A 15 -12.38 9.32 -1.08
CA PHE A 15 -13.51 8.95 -0.25
C PHE A 15 -13.27 7.56 0.35
N ASN A 16 -13.59 7.40 1.62
CA ASN A 16 -13.40 6.13 2.31
C ASN A 16 -14.40 5.05 1.83
N PRO A 17 -14.11 3.76 2.08
CA PRO A 17 -14.98 2.66 1.69
C PRO A 17 -16.42 2.78 2.17
N ASN A 18 -16.64 3.25 3.41
CA ASN A 18 -17.98 3.42 3.95
C ASN A 18 -18.82 4.42 3.14
N TRP A 19 -18.21 5.51 2.65
CA TRP A 19 -18.92 6.45 1.80
C TRP A 19 -19.32 5.83 0.46
N TRP A 20 -18.43 5.08 -0.17
CA TRP A 20 -18.71 4.37 -1.41
C TRP A 20 -19.81 3.33 -1.24
N TYR A 21 -19.73 2.55 -0.17
CA TYR A 21 -20.72 1.53 0.15
C TYR A 21 -22.10 2.15 0.35
N ARG A 22 -22.21 3.19 1.18
CA ARG A 22 -23.50 3.85 1.47
C ARG A 22 -24.05 4.62 0.29
N SER A 23 -23.22 5.24 -0.52
CA SER A 23 -23.66 6.13 -1.60
C SER A 23 -23.91 5.41 -2.92
N PHE A 24 -23.21 4.30 -3.17
CA PHE A 24 -23.21 3.62 -4.47
C PHE A 24 -23.31 2.10 -4.39
N GLY A 25 -23.39 1.51 -3.20
CA GLY A 25 -23.47 0.05 -3.00
C GLY A 25 -22.20 -0.69 -3.37
N ILE A 26 -21.06 0.00 -3.49
CA ILE A 26 -19.77 -0.63 -3.81
C ILE A 26 -19.26 -1.33 -2.55
N SER A 27 -19.19 -2.66 -2.59
CA SER A 27 -18.65 -3.49 -1.52
C SER A 27 -17.13 -3.59 -1.62
N PHE A 28 -16.44 -3.53 -0.48
CA PHE A 28 -15.00 -3.68 -0.34
C PHE A 28 -14.60 -5.02 0.27
N GLU A 29 -15.44 -6.02 0.12
CA GLU A 29 -15.12 -7.40 0.45
C GLU A 29 -13.97 -7.94 -0.42
N GLU A 30 -13.47 -9.12 -0.12
CA GLU A 30 -12.31 -9.72 -0.78
C GLU A 30 -12.41 -9.71 -2.31
N SER A 31 -13.62 -9.91 -2.86
CA SER A 31 -13.88 -9.87 -4.30
C SER A 31 -13.56 -8.50 -4.94
N PHE A 32 -13.66 -7.40 -4.21
CA PHE A 32 -13.26 -6.08 -4.72
C PHE A 32 -11.78 -6.06 -5.13
N TYR A 33 -10.93 -6.78 -4.42
CA TYR A 33 -9.48 -6.78 -4.62
C TYR A 33 -9.00 -7.87 -5.59
N PHE A 34 -9.72 -8.98 -5.66
CA PHE A 34 -9.26 -10.20 -6.34
C PHE A 34 -10.17 -10.69 -7.46
N ASP A 35 -11.33 -10.07 -7.71
CA ASP A 35 -12.08 -10.26 -8.95
C ASP A 35 -11.75 -9.12 -9.92
N ARG A 36 -10.94 -9.43 -10.94
CA ARG A 36 -10.47 -8.46 -11.95
C ARG A 36 -11.60 -7.71 -12.65
N ARG A 37 -12.69 -8.40 -13.00
CA ARG A 37 -13.81 -7.78 -13.71
C ARG A 37 -14.57 -6.86 -12.80
N LEU A 38 -14.87 -7.31 -11.61
CA LEU A 38 -15.54 -6.51 -10.58
C LEU A 38 -14.69 -5.27 -10.21
N ARG A 39 -13.37 -5.47 -10.10
CA ARG A 39 -12.44 -4.36 -9.79
C ARG A 39 -12.48 -3.27 -10.87
N ILE A 40 -12.45 -3.64 -12.16
CA ILE A 40 -12.56 -2.72 -13.29
C ILE A 40 -13.93 -2.01 -13.32
N GLN A 41 -15.02 -2.75 -13.07
CA GLN A 41 -16.36 -2.18 -13.04
C GLN A 41 -16.52 -1.17 -11.88
N ASN A 42 -16.08 -1.52 -10.70
CA ASN A 42 -16.13 -0.64 -9.54
C ASN A 42 -15.28 0.62 -9.76
N ASP A 43 -14.06 0.49 -10.28
CA ASP A 43 -13.21 1.63 -10.61
C ASP A 43 -13.91 2.58 -11.60
N LEU A 44 -14.50 2.05 -12.64
CA LEU A 44 -15.24 2.84 -13.63
C LEU A 44 -16.43 3.56 -13.00
N GLN A 45 -17.21 2.87 -12.17
CA GLN A 45 -18.33 3.44 -11.45
C GLN A 45 -17.88 4.56 -10.49
N MET A 46 -16.81 4.34 -9.74
CA MET A 46 -16.24 5.33 -8.83
C MET A 46 -15.78 6.59 -9.57
N ARG A 47 -15.04 6.44 -10.68
CA ARG A 47 -14.57 7.59 -11.47
C ARG A 47 -15.72 8.36 -12.13
N ARG A 48 -16.76 7.70 -12.60
CA ARG A 48 -17.97 8.35 -13.12
C ARG A 48 -18.67 9.14 -12.02
N ALA A 49 -18.88 8.52 -10.87
CA ALA A 49 -19.52 9.17 -9.73
C ALA A 49 -18.76 10.41 -9.24
N LEU A 50 -17.42 10.34 -9.20
CA LEU A 50 -16.57 11.49 -8.85
C LEU A 50 -16.75 12.64 -9.83
N TYR A 51 -16.76 12.35 -11.12
CA TYR A 51 -16.97 13.41 -12.11
C TYR A 51 -18.38 13.98 -12.07
N GLU A 52 -19.40 13.15 -12.05
CA GLU A 52 -20.80 13.58 -12.06
C GLU A 52 -21.13 14.44 -10.84
N ARG A 53 -20.65 14.06 -9.67
CA ARG A 53 -21.01 14.69 -8.41
C ARG A 53 -20.11 15.88 -8.03
N PHE A 54 -18.84 15.81 -8.36
CA PHE A 54 -17.82 16.76 -7.89
C PHE A 54 -16.98 17.38 -9.02
N ARG A 55 -17.18 16.96 -10.26
CA ARG A 55 -16.33 17.34 -11.42
C ARG A 55 -14.87 16.98 -11.25
N LEU A 56 -14.59 15.92 -10.50
CA LEU A 56 -13.24 15.38 -10.32
C LEU A 56 -12.94 14.33 -11.37
N GLY A 57 -11.77 14.43 -12.00
CA GLY A 57 -11.33 13.51 -13.06
C GLY A 57 -11.89 13.84 -14.45
N ALA A 58 -11.93 12.82 -15.33
CA ALA A 58 -12.37 12.99 -16.70
C ALA A 58 -13.90 12.91 -16.86
N PRO A 59 -14.51 13.67 -17.80
CA PRO A 59 -15.97 13.69 -17.99
C PRO A 59 -16.54 12.34 -18.44
N ASN A 60 -15.81 11.57 -19.23
CA ASN A 60 -16.24 10.28 -19.76
C ASN A 60 -15.14 9.23 -19.55
N PRO A 61 -14.92 8.78 -18.33
CA PRO A 61 -13.89 7.77 -18.08
C PRO A 61 -14.29 6.45 -18.73
N GLY A 62 -13.34 5.84 -19.48
CA GLY A 62 -13.48 4.46 -19.97
C GLY A 62 -13.03 3.44 -18.92
N PRO A 63 -13.34 2.14 -19.11
CA PRO A 63 -12.76 1.10 -18.28
C PRO A 63 -11.23 1.10 -18.41
N ARG A 64 -10.53 0.74 -17.37
CA ARG A 64 -9.07 0.57 -17.39
C ARG A 64 -8.68 -0.72 -16.68
N PRO A 65 -7.61 -1.38 -17.14
CA PRO A 65 -7.10 -2.59 -16.50
C PRO A 65 -6.42 -2.24 -15.18
N ILE A 66 -7.18 -2.27 -14.09
CA ILE A 66 -6.70 -1.88 -12.77
C ILE A 66 -6.55 -3.09 -11.86
N VAL A 67 -5.46 -3.11 -11.11
CA VAL A 67 -5.16 -4.06 -10.04
C VAL A 67 -4.77 -3.29 -8.79
N GLY A 68 -4.94 -3.92 -7.62
CA GLY A 68 -4.54 -3.34 -6.34
C GLY A 68 -5.58 -2.42 -5.71
N SER A 69 -5.12 -1.61 -4.76
CA SER A 69 -5.96 -0.87 -3.82
C SER A 69 -6.19 0.59 -4.18
N GLU A 70 -5.78 1.03 -5.37
CA GLU A 70 -5.97 2.42 -5.80
C GLU A 70 -7.40 2.93 -5.51
N HIS A 71 -7.51 4.13 -4.97
CA HIS A 71 -8.73 4.79 -4.48
C HIS A 71 -9.30 4.23 -3.17
N VAL A 72 -8.61 3.31 -2.51
CA VAL A 72 -9.10 2.70 -1.26
C VAL A 72 -7.99 2.76 -0.21
N ALA A 73 -8.33 3.15 0.99
CA ALA A 73 -7.41 3.07 2.12
C ALA A 73 -7.22 1.60 2.57
N GLY A 74 -6.03 1.23 2.98
CA GLY A 74 -5.75 -0.04 3.62
C GLY A 74 -4.61 -0.84 3.01
N GLY A 75 -3.44 -0.76 3.64
CA GLY A 75 -2.26 -1.54 3.31
C GLY A 75 -2.32 -2.94 3.91
N PHE A 76 -2.78 -3.91 3.16
CA PHE A 76 -2.88 -5.29 3.66
C PHE A 76 -1.86 -6.26 3.02
N VAL A 77 -1.28 -5.89 1.88
CA VAL A 77 -0.46 -6.80 1.09
C VAL A 77 0.74 -7.31 1.88
N ARG A 78 1.48 -6.42 2.50
CA ARG A 78 2.69 -6.81 3.23
C ARG A 78 2.41 -7.55 4.53
N PRO A 79 1.52 -7.12 5.42
CA PRO A 79 1.12 -7.95 6.57
C PRO A 79 0.66 -9.35 6.16
N ALA A 80 -0.11 -9.46 5.08
CA ALA A 80 -0.57 -10.74 4.56
C ALA A 80 0.58 -11.63 4.06
N LEU A 81 1.61 -11.07 3.43
CA LEU A 81 2.82 -11.80 3.05
C LEU A 81 3.50 -12.46 4.26
N PHE A 82 3.39 -11.85 5.44
CA PHE A 82 3.88 -12.40 6.69
C PHE A 82 2.84 -13.24 7.44
N GLY A 83 1.76 -13.62 6.77
CA GLY A 83 0.74 -14.52 7.29
C GLY A 83 -0.25 -13.88 8.27
N CYS A 84 -0.35 -12.55 8.31
CA CYS A 84 -1.43 -11.89 9.03
C CYS A 84 -2.75 -12.19 8.33
N LYS A 85 -3.78 -12.57 9.10
CA LYS A 85 -5.13 -12.70 8.59
C LYS A 85 -5.68 -11.33 8.22
N ILE A 86 -6.31 -11.22 7.07
CA ILE A 86 -6.93 -9.98 6.63
C ILE A 86 -8.44 -10.09 6.78
N LEU A 87 -9.03 -9.12 7.46
CA LEU A 87 -10.47 -8.98 7.53
C LEU A 87 -10.94 -8.06 6.41
N PHE A 88 -11.78 -8.59 5.53
CA PHE A 88 -12.43 -7.84 4.47
C PHE A 88 -13.90 -7.60 4.83
N GLU A 89 -14.33 -6.37 4.85
CA GLU A 89 -15.70 -5.96 5.18
C GLU A 89 -16.25 -5.08 4.06
N ALA A 90 -17.55 -5.19 3.81
CA ALA A 90 -18.21 -4.50 2.71
C ALA A 90 -18.05 -2.98 2.73
N ASN A 91 -17.91 -2.37 3.91
CA ASN A 91 -17.91 -0.92 4.09
C ASN A 91 -16.63 -0.38 4.75
N ALA A 92 -15.58 -1.18 4.83
CA ALA A 92 -14.31 -0.81 5.46
C ALA A 92 -13.13 -1.15 4.56
N ALA A 93 -11.99 -0.52 4.83
CA ALA A 93 -10.71 -0.93 4.27
C ALA A 93 -10.28 -2.30 4.84
N PRO A 94 -9.48 -3.09 4.11
CA PRO A 94 -8.93 -4.33 4.63
C PRO A 94 -8.16 -4.09 5.92
N ASN A 95 -8.43 -4.91 6.92
CA ASN A 95 -7.83 -4.77 8.25
C ASN A 95 -6.97 -5.99 8.61
N PRO A 96 -5.64 -5.85 8.67
CA PRO A 96 -4.77 -6.91 9.14
C PRO A 96 -4.99 -7.19 10.63
N ILE A 97 -5.13 -8.45 10.98
CA ILE A 97 -5.19 -8.90 12.38
C ILE A 97 -3.77 -9.24 12.82
N PRO A 98 -3.24 -8.59 13.86
CA PRO A 98 -1.91 -8.87 14.37
C PRO A 98 -1.71 -10.35 14.71
N ARG A 99 -0.51 -10.85 14.42
CA ARG A 99 -0.15 -12.25 14.74
C ARG A 99 0.37 -12.42 16.15
N ASP A 100 0.90 -11.38 16.75
CA ASP A 100 1.50 -11.37 18.10
C ASP A 100 2.55 -12.48 18.28
N LEU A 101 3.44 -12.65 17.29
CA LEU A 101 4.44 -13.72 17.28
C LEU A 101 5.38 -13.65 18.49
N GLY A 102 5.73 -14.81 19.03
CA GLY A 102 6.79 -14.97 20.01
C GLY A 102 8.19 -14.65 19.45
N ALA A 103 9.17 -14.46 20.34
CA ALA A 103 10.54 -14.10 19.92
C ALA A 103 11.19 -15.15 18.99
N GLU A 104 11.00 -16.43 19.27
CA GLU A 104 11.53 -17.53 18.46
C GLU A 104 10.91 -17.53 17.05
N GLU A 105 9.59 -17.34 16.96
CA GLU A 105 8.88 -17.26 15.69
C GLU A 105 9.32 -16.06 14.88
N VAL A 106 9.55 -14.93 15.53
CA VAL A 106 10.06 -13.71 14.91
C VAL A 106 11.45 -13.92 14.35
N LEU A 107 12.36 -14.55 15.10
CA LEU A 107 13.70 -14.85 14.63
C LEU A 107 13.74 -15.86 13.48
N ALA A 108 12.71 -16.68 13.36
CA ALA A 108 12.57 -17.62 12.24
C ALA A 108 11.97 -16.97 10.98
N LEU A 109 11.53 -15.71 11.04
CA LEU A 109 11.00 -15.01 9.88
C LEU A 109 12.07 -14.86 8.79
N THR A 110 11.66 -15.10 7.57
CA THR A 110 12.45 -14.86 6.37
C THR A 110 11.68 -13.98 5.39
N VAL A 111 12.38 -13.41 4.42
CA VAL A 111 11.73 -12.67 3.34
C VAL A 111 10.82 -13.60 2.56
N PRO A 112 9.52 -13.30 2.45
CA PRO A 112 8.59 -14.14 1.71
C PRO A 112 8.95 -14.22 0.23
N ASP A 113 8.76 -15.39 -0.37
CA ASP A 113 8.74 -15.50 -1.83
C ASP A 113 7.46 -14.87 -2.37
N ILE A 114 7.57 -13.64 -2.86
CA ILE A 114 6.41 -12.86 -3.33
C ILE A 114 5.66 -13.52 -4.48
N ALA A 115 6.35 -14.31 -5.31
CA ALA A 115 5.71 -14.97 -6.45
C ALA A 115 4.83 -16.14 -6.03
N ASN A 116 5.12 -16.77 -4.90
CA ASN A 116 4.43 -17.95 -4.41
C ASN A 116 3.62 -17.71 -3.12
N THR A 117 3.69 -16.50 -2.55
CA THR A 117 3.00 -16.16 -1.29
C THR A 117 1.76 -15.29 -1.54
N TRP A 118 0.63 -15.68 -0.95
CA TRP A 118 -0.58 -14.86 -0.96
C TRP A 118 -0.35 -13.54 -0.18
N PRO A 119 -0.85 -12.40 -0.65
CA PRO A 119 -1.73 -12.19 -1.80
C PRO A 119 -0.97 -11.90 -3.11
N MET A 120 0.35 -11.78 -3.07
CA MET A 120 1.12 -11.36 -4.23
C MET A 120 1.05 -12.34 -5.40
N ASN A 121 1.05 -13.64 -5.15
CA ASN A 121 0.88 -14.65 -6.20
C ASN A 121 -0.41 -14.44 -7.02
N GLN A 122 -1.52 -14.09 -6.37
CA GLN A 122 -2.78 -13.80 -7.05
C GLN A 122 -2.75 -12.45 -7.75
N LEU A 123 -2.24 -11.40 -7.09
CA LEU A 123 -2.12 -10.07 -7.68
C LEU A 123 -1.18 -10.05 -8.90
N ILE A 124 -0.11 -10.84 -8.87
CA ILE A 124 0.80 -11.04 -10.01
C ILE A 124 0.06 -11.71 -11.18
N ALA A 125 -0.69 -12.78 -10.91
CA ALA A 125 -1.46 -13.47 -11.94
C ALA A 125 -2.52 -12.55 -12.57
N ASP A 126 -3.18 -11.73 -11.76
CA ASP A 126 -4.15 -10.75 -12.23
C ASP A 126 -3.49 -9.65 -13.08
N LEU A 127 -2.34 -9.14 -12.63
CA LEU A 127 -1.57 -8.15 -13.37
C LEU A 127 -1.12 -8.69 -14.74
N GLU A 128 -0.55 -9.89 -14.78
CA GLU A 128 -0.11 -10.53 -16.03
C GLU A 128 -1.28 -10.80 -16.98
N SER A 129 -2.42 -11.24 -16.45
CA SER A 129 -3.61 -11.45 -17.25
C SER A 129 -4.16 -10.15 -17.85
N LEU A 130 -4.22 -9.08 -17.08
CA LEU A 130 -4.64 -7.76 -17.56
C LEU A 130 -3.65 -7.19 -18.57
N GLN A 131 -2.35 -7.35 -18.35
CA GLN A 131 -1.32 -6.95 -19.30
C GLN A 131 -1.47 -7.68 -20.65
N ASN A 132 -1.76 -8.99 -20.62
CA ASN A 132 -1.98 -9.77 -21.84
C ASN A 132 -3.28 -9.40 -22.57
N GLU A 133 -4.34 -9.09 -21.83
CA GLU A 133 -5.64 -8.75 -22.40
C GLU A 133 -5.69 -7.32 -22.97
N PHE A 134 -5.11 -6.35 -22.26
CA PHE A 134 -5.23 -4.92 -22.57
C PHE A 134 -3.96 -4.29 -23.10
N GLY A 135 -2.83 -4.97 -23.06
CA GLY A 135 -1.52 -4.42 -23.45
C GLY A 135 -0.92 -3.44 -22.42
N CYS A 136 -1.65 -3.14 -21.36
CA CYS A 136 -1.22 -2.26 -20.26
C CYS A 136 -1.93 -2.66 -18.97
N VAL A 137 -1.40 -2.21 -17.85
CA VAL A 137 -2.05 -2.33 -16.54
C VAL A 137 -1.78 -1.08 -15.73
N CYS A 138 -2.73 -0.68 -14.92
CA CYS A 138 -2.58 0.41 -13.97
C CYS A 138 -2.97 -0.06 -12.56
N GLY A 139 -2.65 0.75 -11.57
CA GLY A 139 -2.88 0.46 -10.18
C GLY A 139 -1.60 0.46 -9.37
N ASP A 140 -1.76 0.28 -8.10
CA ASP A 140 -0.67 0.20 -7.14
C ASP A 140 -1.00 -0.78 -6.01
N PHE A 141 -0.01 -1.12 -5.21
CA PHE A 141 -0.20 -1.90 -4.00
C PHE A 141 0.12 -1.02 -2.80
N ASP A 142 -0.84 -0.86 -1.95
CA ASP A 142 -0.62 -0.23 -0.66
C ASP A 142 0.19 -1.19 0.22
N LEU A 143 1.46 -0.85 0.38
CA LEU A 143 2.41 -1.60 1.18
C LEU A 143 2.62 -0.91 2.51
N ASP A 144 1.74 -0.62 3.27
CA ASP A 144 1.87 -0.04 4.61
C ASP A 144 3.33 0.33 5.08
N GLY A 145 3.53 0.99 6.18
CA GLY A 145 4.84 1.35 6.70
C GLY A 145 5.65 0.16 7.28
N VAL A 146 6.97 0.27 7.34
CA VAL A 146 7.82 -0.78 7.91
C VAL A 146 7.48 -1.03 9.37
N LEU A 147 7.35 0.04 10.18
CA LEU A 147 6.96 -0.06 11.58
C LEU A 147 5.53 -0.58 11.72
N ASN A 148 4.60 -0.09 10.88
CA ASN A 148 3.21 -0.57 10.91
C ASN A 148 3.15 -2.09 10.69
N THR A 149 3.90 -2.61 9.71
CA THR A 149 3.95 -4.05 9.44
C THR A 149 4.61 -4.83 10.58
N ALA A 150 5.69 -4.30 11.15
CA ALA A 150 6.34 -4.93 12.30
C ALA A 150 5.38 -5.08 13.48
N LEU A 151 4.54 -4.07 13.72
CA LEU A 151 3.48 -4.12 14.75
C LEU A 151 2.38 -5.14 14.40
N GLN A 152 2.07 -5.36 13.13
CA GLN A 152 1.13 -6.42 12.73
C GLN A 152 1.72 -7.83 12.92
N ILE A 153 3.03 -7.98 12.84
CA ILE A 153 3.72 -9.25 13.03
C ILE A 153 3.90 -9.57 14.53
N ARG A 154 4.44 -8.62 15.29
CA ARG A 154 4.90 -8.81 16.67
C ARG A 154 3.94 -8.25 17.72
N GLY A 155 2.93 -7.50 17.29
CA GLY A 155 2.04 -6.80 18.21
C GLY A 155 2.71 -5.64 18.92
N GLN A 156 2.10 -5.20 20.02
CA GLN A 156 2.62 -4.08 20.81
C GLN A 156 3.94 -4.40 21.50
N GLN A 157 4.29 -5.68 21.67
CA GLN A 157 5.57 -6.11 22.21
C GLN A 157 6.75 -5.54 21.38
N PHE A 158 6.52 -5.24 20.10
CA PHE A 158 7.56 -4.65 19.25
C PHE A 158 8.12 -3.33 19.79
N PHE A 159 7.31 -2.54 20.49
CA PHE A 159 7.81 -1.31 21.11
C PHE A 159 8.78 -1.58 22.26
N LEU A 160 8.61 -2.68 22.97
CA LEU A 160 9.52 -3.11 24.04
C LEU A 160 10.80 -3.70 23.45
N ASP A 161 10.70 -4.37 22.30
CA ASP A 161 11.84 -5.00 21.63
C ASP A 161 12.94 -3.98 21.26
N PHE A 162 12.62 -2.70 21.06
CA PHE A 162 13.63 -1.65 20.85
C PHE A 162 14.61 -1.52 22.03
N TYR A 163 14.17 -1.85 23.23
CA TYR A 163 14.94 -1.71 24.47
C TYR A 163 15.42 -3.04 25.02
N GLU A 164 14.58 -4.06 24.96
CA GLU A 164 14.81 -5.36 25.59
C GLU A 164 15.48 -6.36 24.63
N ALA A 165 15.20 -6.25 23.33
CA ALA A 165 15.68 -7.18 22.31
C ALA A 165 16.02 -6.45 20.98
N PRO A 166 16.96 -5.49 20.96
CA PRO A 166 17.24 -4.65 19.79
C PRO A 166 17.61 -5.46 18.54
N GLN A 167 18.27 -6.60 18.70
CA GLN A 167 18.61 -7.47 17.57
C GLN A 167 17.37 -8.10 16.93
N LEU A 168 16.37 -8.46 17.71
CA LEU A 168 15.09 -8.94 17.23
C LEU A 168 14.34 -7.83 16.47
N ALA A 169 14.33 -6.61 17.03
CA ALA A 169 13.74 -5.46 16.36
C ALA A 169 14.39 -5.20 15.00
N HIS A 170 15.72 -5.19 14.93
CA HIS A 170 16.45 -5.05 13.66
C HIS A 170 16.16 -6.19 12.67
N HIS A 171 16.02 -7.43 13.15
CA HIS A 171 15.69 -8.56 12.29
C HIS A 171 14.32 -8.37 11.61
N VAL A 172 13.27 -8.05 12.38
CA VAL A 172 11.92 -7.80 11.84
C VAL A 172 11.96 -6.67 10.81
N LEU A 173 12.55 -5.52 11.17
CA LEU A 173 12.63 -4.36 10.28
C LEU A 173 13.38 -4.67 9.00
N SER A 174 14.45 -5.47 9.08
CA SER A 174 15.21 -5.91 7.90
C SER A 174 14.36 -6.79 6.98
N VAL A 175 13.73 -7.83 7.51
CA VAL A 175 12.93 -8.78 6.74
C VAL A 175 11.72 -8.08 6.09
N VAL A 176 11.04 -7.20 6.82
CA VAL A 176 9.92 -6.40 6.32
C VAL A 176 10.37 -5.45 5.19
N THR A 177 11.52 -4.81 5.36
CA THR A 177 12.08 -3.91 4.35
C THR A 177 12.45 -4.65 3.07
N GLU A 178 13.08 -5.82 3.18
CA GLU A 178 13.41 -6.64 2.01
C GLU A 178 12.17 -7.11 1.27
N ALA A 179 11.12 -7.51 1.97
CA ALA A 179 9.85 -7.86 1.32
C ALA A 179 9.26 -6.66 0.56
N GLN A 180 9.35 -5.46 1.11
CA GLN A 180 8.91 -4.24 0.43
C GLN A 180 9.74 -3.93 -0.80
N ILE A 181 11.07 -4.10 -0.73
CA ILE A 181 11.98 -3.95 -1.86
C ILE A 181 11.63 -4.95 -2.97
N ALA A 182 11.38 -6.20 -2.62
CA ALA A 182 11.01 -7.24 -3.58
C ALA A 182 9.71 -6.89 -4.32
N VAL A 183 8.65 -6.51 -3.59
CA VAL A 183 7.38 -6.10 -4.21
C VAL A 183 7.57 -4.85 -5.06
N GLY A 184 8.26 -3.83 -4.55
CA GLY A 184 8.52 -2.59 -5.27
C GLY A 184 9.28 -2.80 -6.57
N THR A 185 10.32 -3.61 -6.53
CA THR A 185 11.13 -3.96 -7.71
C THR A 185 10.30 -4.70 -8.75
N TYR A 186 9.47 -5.66 -8.32
CA TYR A 186 8.56 -6.38 -9.20
C TYR A 186 7.58 -5.43 -9.88
N MET A 187 6.91 -4.59 -9.10
CA MET A 187 5.92 -3.64 -9.62
C MET A 187 6.53 -2.66 -10.61
N ARG A 188 7.67 -2.09 -10.29
CA ARG A 188 8.39 -1.19 -11.19
C ARG A 188 8.70 -1.82 -12.53
N ALA A 189 9.17 -3.06 -12.53
CA ALA A 189 9.49 -3.78 -13.76
C ALA A 189 8.26 -4.03 -14.65
N ARG A 190 7.06 -4.13 -14.06
CA ARG A 190 5.82 -4.45 -14.77
C ARG A 190 4.96 -3.25 -15.13
N THR A 191 4.91 -2.25 -14.28
CA THR A 191 4.02 -1.08 -14.46
C THR A 191 4.77 0.18 -14.87
N GLY A 192 6.11 0.19 -14.77
CA GLY A 192 6.92 1.37 -15.02
C GLY A 192 6.81 2.44 -13.92
N THR A 193 6.04 2.18 -12.87
CA THR A 193 5.89 3.07 -11.73
C THR A 193 6.49 2.49 -10.46
N LEU A 194 7.05 3.35 -9.64
CA LEU A 194 7.50 3.04 -8.27
C LEU A 194 6.56 3.61 -7.23
N SER A 195 5.55 4.34 -7.66
CA SER A 195 4.59 4.88 -6.73
C SER A 195 3.79 3.73 -6.10
N LEU A 196 4.45 3.08 -5.16
CA LEU A 196 3.82 2.20 -4.21
C LEU A 196 3.12 3.10 -3.23
N SER A 197 1.90 3.36 -3.53
CA SER A 197 1.11 4.25 -2.75
C SER A 197 0.75 3.63 -1.42
N THR A 198 0.75 4.47 -0.50
CA THR A 198 0.13 4.27 0.76
C THR A 198 -1.23 4.93 0.74
N ASN A 199 -2.26 4.14 0.74
CA ASN A 199 -3.63 4.58 0.98
C ASN A 199 -4.24 5.54 -0.06
N ARG A 200 -3.57 5.82 -1.20
CA ARG A 200 -4.05 6.87 -2.11
C ARG A 200 -3.64 6.61 -3.54
N SER A 201 -4.43 7.10 -4.45
CA SER A 201 -4.05 7.15 -5.85
C SER A 201 -2.80 8.01 -6.03
N THR A 202 -1.84 7.49 -6.74
CA THR A 202 -0.59 8.19 -7.08
C THR A 202 -0.51 8.59 -8.53
N ILE A 203 -1.64 8.63 -9.21
CA ILE A 203 -1.74 8.96 -10.65
C ILE A 203 -1.03 10.28 -10.99
N ASN A 204 -1.06 11.22 -10.06
CA ASN A 204 -0.46 12.55 -10.22
C ASN A 204 0.89 12.70 -9.54
N VAL A 205 1.48 11.63 -9.04
CA VAL A 205 2.80 11.64 -8.41
C VAL A 205 3.85 11.20 -9.43
N ASP A 206 4.99 11.86 -9.41
CA ASP A 206 6.13 11.47 -10.23
C ASP A 206 6.47 9.99 -9.99
N PRO A 207 6.60 9.15 -11.04
CA PRO A 207 6.89 7.72 -10.90
C PRO A 207 8.19 7.39 -10.15
N SER A 208 9.07 8.37 -9.97
CA SER A 208 10.29 8.24 -9.17
C SER A 208 10.08 8.50 -7.68
N ILE A 209 8.89 8.91 -7.27
CA ILE A 209 8.56 9.15 -5.86
C ILE A 209 7.96 7.89 -5.25
N PHE A 210 8.51 7.50 -4.13
CA PHE A 210 7.98 6.43 -3.30
C PHE A 210 7.22 7.05 -2.12
N LEU A 211 5.93 6.76 -2.04
CA LEU A 211 5.11 7.17 -0.92
C LEU A 211 5.07 6.04 0.11
N HIS A 212 5.44 6.34 1.33
CA HIS A 212 5.61 5.37 2.40
C HIS A 212 4.77 5.78 3.61
N SER A 213 3.74 5.00 3.93
CA SER A 213 2.91 5.23 5.12
C SER A 213 3.56 4.59 6.34
N ASN A 214 4.12 5.41 7.19
CA ASN A 214 4.69 4.95 8.43
C ASN A 214 4.08 5.71 9.62
N CYS A 215 2.75 5.79 9.65
CA CYS A 215 2.02 6.61 10.61
C CYS A 215 2.32 6.24 12.08
N SER A 216 2.72 4.99 12.37
CA SER A 216 3.11 4.57 13.71
C SER A 216 4.44 5.19 14.18
N VAL A 217 5.19 5.83 13.30
CA VAL A 217 6.46 6.47 13.64
C VAL A 217 6.29 7.58 14.69
N GLN A 218 5.14 8.22 14.72
CA GLN A 218 4.80 9.20 15.75
C GLN A 218 4.70 8.63 17.17
N MET A 219 4.67 7.30 17.31
CA MET A 219 4.61 6.61 18.62
C MET A 219 5.98 6.30 19.20
N VAL A 220 7.05 6.58 18.47
CA VAL A 220 8.44 6.34 18.93
C VAL A 220 9.18 7.65 19.14
N SER A 221 10.21 7.62 20.00
CA SER A 221 11.05 8.79 20.21
C SER A 221 11.96 9.05 18.99
N PRO A 222 12.46 10.27 18.79
CA PRO A 222 13.45 10.57 17.75
C PRO A 222 14.68 9.66 17.82
N HIS A 223 15.15 9.32 19.02
CA HIS A 223 16.27 8.41 19.21
C HIS A 223 15.99 6.99 18.68
N VAL A 224 14.81 6.44 19.00
CA VAL A 224 14.39 5.13 18.45
C VAL A 224 14.23 5.20 16.94
N TYR A 225 13.66 6.28 16.41
CA TYR A 225 13.55 6.48 14.99
C TYR A 225 14.91 6.47 14.29
N GLU A 226 15.85 7.28 14.76
CA GLU A 226 17.20 7.38 14.19
C GLU A 226 17.97 6.05 14.26
N GLN A 227 17.84 5.33 15.36
CA GLN A 227 18.56 4.10 15.59
C GLN A 227 17.96 2.91 14.83
N PHE A 228 16.63 2.77 14.83
CA PHE A 228 15.95 1.57 14.35
C PHE A 228 15.24 1.74 13.01
N LEU A 229 14.62 2.87 12.72
CA LEU A 229 13.77 3.01 11.54
C LEU A 229 14.49 3.67 10.37
N PHE A 230 15.19 4.75 10.63
CA PHE A 230 15.87 5.55 9.61
C PHE A 230 16.85 4.73 8.72
N PRO A 231 17.63 3.76 9.24
CA PRO A 231 18.48 2.93 8.37
C PRO A 231 17.71 2.16 7.30
N TYR A 232 16.52 1.67 7.63
CA TYR A 232 15.67 0.92 6.72
C TYR A 232 14.93 1.82 5.73
N GLU A 233 14.52 2.99 6.15
CA GLU A 233 13.95 4.00 5.25
C GLU A 233 14.99 4.51 4.25
N LYS A 234 16.23 4.71 4.66
CA LYS A 234 17.34 5.01 3.75
C LYS A 234 17.52 3.91 2.70
N ARG A 235 17.42 2.65 3.11
CA ARG A 235 17.52 1.52 2.19
C ARG A 235 16.37 1.49 1.19
N LEU A 236 15.14 1.79 1.62
CA LEU A 236 14.02 1.97 0.71
C LEU A 236 14.24 3.12 -0.27
N ALA A 237 14.87 4.20 0.17
CA ALA A 237 15.17 5.34 -0.67
C ALA A 237 16.17 5.03 -1.81
N GLU A 238 16.95 3.95 -1.69
CA GLU A 238 17.84 3.50 -2.77
C GLU A 238 17.08 2.97 -4.00
N LEU A 239 15.81 2.53 -3.81
CA LEU A 239 14.95 2.10 -4.91
C LEU A 239 14.44 3.26 -5.75
N VAL A 240 14.40 4.45 -5.21
CA VAL A 240 13.70 5.60 -5.75
C VAL A 240 14.57 6.85 -5.68
N ARG A 241 14.22 7.84 -6.48
CA ARG A 241 14.90 9.13 -6.43
C ARG A 241 14.53 9.95 -5.20
N HIS A 242 13.29 9.78 -4.75
CA HIS A 242 12.76 10.50 -3.60
C HIS A 242 11.82 9.60 -2.81
N ILE A 243 11.96 9.60 -1.51
CA ILE A 243 11.01 8.97 -0.59
C ILE A 243 10.23 10.06 0.15
N VAL A 244 8.94 9.88 0.25
CA VAL A 244 8.06 10.71 1.09
C VAL A 244 7.45 9.82 2.15
N VAL A 245 7.80 10.09 3.39
CA VAL A 245 7.21 9.41 4.57
C VAL A 245 6.00 10.22 5.01
N MET A 246 4.86 9.56 5.16
CA MET A 246 3.61 10.17 5.60
C MET A 246 3.12 9.54 6.90
#